data_4f979ebea82cef99c7308e351a863647
#
_entry.id   4f979ebea82cef99c7308e351a863647
#
_cell.length_a   1.000
_cell.length_b   1.000
_cell.length_c   1.000
_cell.angle_alpha   90.00
_cell.angle_beta   90.00
_cell.angle_gamma   90.00
#
_symmetry.space_group_name_H-M   'P 1'
#
loop_
_entity.id
_entity.type
_entity.pdbx_description
1 polymer ?
#
loop_
_entity_poly.entity_id
_entity_poly.type
_entity_poly.pdbx_seq_one_letter_code
_entity_poly.pdbx_strand_id
1 'polypeptide(L)'
;MPLNQQHRWKVLAAGVGANVSFSCVVGGVPATAVYLRSSYQLSNSELGLALGILGLGIAVSEIPWGLLTDRWGDRPVLLTGLLSAALSLLMLAAFAGHAPTALGLCLGLFATGVLGSSVNGASGRAIMLWFQERERGLAMSIRQTAVPSGYALGAIVLPWLAHTYGFSAVFAAAAALCLLCSGLVWRWIHEPEIAQAKPALKRVIPLRDLNVWRAVLAISLLCAPQFTLVTYAVVFFHDGVGLSVATASLVLAVIQAGAIVGRLWSGHWTDQRNNRPTFLKACALFSAAAFLGLSIASGVLPMPSALASVVLPVVLIVAGTLVSIWHGVAYAELATLAGAQRSGTAIAMGNSGAFLGLFLAPLVASTAVSQWGWGALWALCAVCALVAALLFTVQNR
;
A
#
# COMPACT_ATOMS: atom_id res chain seq x y z
N MET A 1 6.72 31.83 -13.29
CA MET A 1 8.03 31.20 -13.49
C MET A 1 7.83 29.76 -13.92
N PRO A 2 8.59 29.21 -14.86
CA PRO A 2 8.50 27.78 -15.15
C PRO A 2 8.83 27.01 -13.86
N LEU A 3 8.03 25.98 -13.53
CA LEU A 3 8.32 25.07 -12.43
C LEU A 3 9.76 24.62 -12.56
N ASN A 4 10.59 24.84 -11.53
CA ASN A 4 12.00 24.44 -11.56
C ASN A 4 12.06 22.92 -11.77
N GLN A 5 12.40 22.52 -13.00
CA GLN A 5 12.34 21.10 -13.42
C GLN A 5 13.19 20.19 -12.54
N GLN A 6 14.26 20.71 -11.95
CA GLN A 6 15.10 19.93 -11.03
C GLN A 6 14.46 19.82 -9.64
N HIS A 7 13.72 20.83 -9.17
CA HIS A 7 13.12 20.80 -7.83
C HIS A 7 12.00 19.78 -7.69
N ARG A 8 11.21 19.51 -8.75
CA ARG A 8 10.13 18.50 -8.73
C ARG A 8 10.63 17.10 -8.34
N TRP A 9 11.86 16.73 -8.77
CA TRP A 9 12.46 15.45 -8.40
C TRP A 9 12.87 15.40 -6.92
N LYS A 10 13.24 16.54 -6.32
CA LYS A 10 13.46 16.64 -4.86
C LYS A 10 12.17 16.47 -4.09
N VAL A 11 11.06 17.06 -4.57
CA VAL A 11 9.72 16.87 -3.99
C VAL A 11 9.31 15.40 -4.06
N LEU A 12 9.52 14.75 -5.23
CA LEU A 12 9.25 13.32 -5.39
C LEU A 12 10.10 12.49 -4.43
N ALA A 13 11.40 12.75 -4.34
CA ALA A 13 12.31 12.03 -3.44
C ALA A 13 11.91 12.19 -1.95
N ALA A 14 11.51 13.40 -1.52
CA ALA A 14 11.01 13.63 -0.16
C ALA A 14 9.70 12.87 0.09
N GLY A 15 8.78 12.88 -0.87
CA GLY A 15 7.53 12.13 -0.79
C GLY A 15 7.73 10.61 -0.76
N VAL A 16 8.68 10.10 -1.56
CA VAL A 16 9.09 8.68 -1.53
C VAL A 16 9.72 8.34 -0.18
N GLY A 17 10.67 9.16 0.30
CA GLY A 17 11.32 8.95 1.60
C GLY A 17 10.33 8.92 2.75
N ALA A 18 9.40 9.88 2.80
CA ALA A 18 8.32 9.92 3.78
C ALA A 18 7.48 8.64 3.75
N ASN A 19 7.14 8.17 2.55
CA ASN A 19 6.33 6.96 2.38
C ASN A 19 7.13 5.69 2.74
N VAL A 20 8.41 5.59 2.39
CA VAL A 20 9.31 4.50 2.79
C VAL A 20 9.41 4.41 4.31
N SER A 21 9.58 5.54 5.00
CA SER A 21 9.73 5.56 6.47
C SER A 21 8.48 5.02 7.18
N PHE A 22 7.30 5.45 6.76
CA PHE A 22 6.05 4.95 7.32
C PHE A 22 5.76 3.50 6.91
N SER A 23 5.99 3.14 5.64
CA SER A 23 5.83 1.77 5.16
C SER A 23 6.80 0.78 5.83
N CYS A 24 7.97 1.24 6.25
CA CYS A 24 8.90 0.43 7.05
C CYS A 24 8.27 -0.02 8.37
N VAL A 25 7.48 0.85 9.01
CA VAL A 25 6.71 0.48 10.22
C VAL A 25 5.60 -0.49 9.87
N VAL A 26 4.79 -0.17 8.83
CA VAL A 26 3.60 -0.95 8.45
C VAL A 26 3.94 -2.38 8.06
N GLY A 27 5.01 -2.58 7.29
CA GLY A 27 5.45 -3.91 6.86
C GLY A 27 6.43 -4.58 7.82
N GLY A 28 7.24 -3.80 8.53
CA GLY A 28 8.30 -4.30 9.39
C GLY A 28 7.81 -4.79 10.77
N VAL A 29 6.82 -4.13 11.36
CA VAL A 29 6.23 -4.58 12.64
C VAL A 29 5.64 -6.00 12.52
N PRO A 30 4.82 -6.32 11.50
CA PRO A 30 4.39 -7.70 11.28
C PRO A 30 5.53 -8.71 11.10
N ALA A 31 6.64 -8.31 10.47
CA ALA A 31 7.80 -9.19 10.31
C ALA A 31 8.47 -9.55 11.65
N THR A 32 8.26 -8.76 12.71
CA THR A 32 8.76 -9.05 14.06
C THR A 32 7.81 -9.92 14.90
N ALA A 33 6.72 -10.45 14.35
CA ALA A 33 5.62 -11.09 15.08
C ALA A 33 6.06 -12.13 16.10
N VAL A 34 7.03 -12.99 15.76
CA VAL A 34 7.56 -14.03 16.67
C VAL A 34 8.20 -13.41 17.92
N TYR A 35 9.04 -12.39 17.71
CA TYR A 35 9.68 -11.67 18.81
C TYR A 35 8.71 -10.82 19.60
N LEU A 36 7.71 -10.20 18.91
CA LEU A 36 6.67 -9.39 19.52
C LEU A 36 5.82 -10.25 20.48
N ARG A 37 5.44 -11.44 20.02
CA ARG A 37 4.68 -12.41 20.82
C ARG A 37 5.44 -12.81 22.10
N SER A 38 6.71 -13.13 21.97
CA SER A 38 7.51 -13.56 23.13
C SER A 38 7.81 -12.40 24.09
N SER A 39 8.17 -11.21 23.59
CA SER A 39 8.52 -10.06 24.44
C SER A 39 7.35 -9.45 25.18
N TYR A 40 6.15 -9.48 24.61
CA TYR A 40 4.92 -8.95 25.21
C TYR A 40 4.03 -10.05 25.77
N GLN A 41 4.45 -11.34 25.72
CA GLN A 41 3.70 -12.52 26.17
C GLN A 41 2.27 -12.59 25.61
N LEU A 42 2.13 -12.26 24.31
CA LEU A 42 0.83 -12.17 23.66
C LEU A 42 0.25 -13.54 23.35
N SER A 43 -1.04 -13.71 23.60
CA SER A 43 -1.83 -14.78 23.00
C SER A 43 -1.93 -14.61 21.49
N ASN A 44 -2.38 -15.64 20.76
CA ASN A 44 -2.55 -15.57 19.31
C ASN A 44 -3.55 -14.47 18.90
N SER A 45 -4.61 -14.28 19.66
CA SER A 45 -5.62 -13.25 19.43
C SER A 45 -5.09 -11.84 19.67
N GLU A 46 -4.33 -11.62 20.73
CA GLU A 46 -3.71 -10.33 21.04
C GLU A 46 -2.63 -9.96 20.00
N LEU A 47 -1.84 -10.95 19.55
CA LEU A 47 -0.89 -10.74 18.47
C LEU A 47 -1.61 -10.34 17.18
N GLY A 48 -2.66 -11.05 16.80
CA GLY A 48 -3.47 -10.72 15.63
C GLY A 48 -4.05 -9.31 15.70
N LEU A 49 -4.57 -8.93 16.88
CA LEU A 49 -5.05 -7.58 17.14
C LEU A 49 -3.93 -6.54 17.01
N ALA A 50 -2.79 -6.76 17.65
CA ALA A 50 -1.65 -5.84 17.61
C ALA A 50 -1.14 -5.60 16.18
N LEU A 51 -1.09 -6.65 15.36
CA LEU A 51 -0.66 -6.54 13.96
C LEU A 51 -1.70 -5.85 13.07
N GLY A 52 -2.99 -6.06 13.33
CA GLY A 52 -4.08 -5.47 12.55
C GLY A 52 -4.42 -4.04 12.93
N ILE A 53 -4.24 -3.65 14.19
CA ILE A 53 -4.74 -2.37 14.73
C ILE A 53 -4.07 -1.15 14.10
N LEU A 54 -2.80 -1.28 13.70
CA LEU A 54 -2.07 -0.24 12.96
C LEU A 54 -2.75 0.03 11.61
N GLY A 55 -3.09 -1.03 10.87
CA GLY A 55 -3.82 -0.94 9.60
C GLY A 55 -5.21 -0.32 9.77
N LEU A 56 -5.92 -0.65 10.84
CA LEU A 56 -7.19 -0.02 11.18
C LEU A 56 -7.03 1.48 11.46
N GLY A 57 -6.00 1.86 12.22
CA GLY A 57 -5.66 3.27 12.46
C GLY A 57 -5.45 4.05 11.17
N ILE A 58 -4.72 3.45 10.19
CA ILE A 58 -4.55 4.02 8.87
C ILE A 58 -5.90 4.17 8.15
N ALA A 59 -6.67 3.09 8.04
CA ALA A 59 -7.91 3.07 7.26
C ALA A 59 -8.92 4.14 7.71
N VAL A 60 -9.07 4.36 9.01
CA VAL A 60 -10.04 5.32 9.57
C VAL A 60 -9.57 6.77 9.48
N SER A 61 -8.26 7.02 9.41
CA SER A 61 -7.68 8.36 9.45
C SER A 61 -7.28 8.94 8.08
N GLU A 62 -7.20 8.12 7.04
CA GLU A 62 -6.80 8.57 5.70
C GLU A 62 -7.69 9.71 5.17
N ILE A 63 -9.03 9.57 5.20
CA ILE A 63 -9.94 10.60 4.71
C ILE A 63 -9.81 11.91 5.49
N PRO A 64 -9.83 11.94 6.83
CA PRO A 64 -9.53 13.13 7.61
C PRO A 64 -8.22 13.81 7.20
N TRP A 65 -7.12 13.04 7.07
CA TRP A 65 -5.84 13.60 6.62
C TRP A 65 -5.88 14.13 5.19
N GLY A 66 -6.60 13.45 4.28
CA GLY A 66 -6.80 13.94 2.92
C GLY A 66 -7.49 15.30 2.87
N LEU A 67 -8.56 15.48 3.66
CA LEU A 67 -9.26 16.75 3.80
C LEU A 67 -8.36 17.85 4.37
N LEU A 68 -7.57 17.52 5.39
CA LEU A 68 -6.58 18.45 5.96
C LEU A 68 -5.50 18.82 4.95
N THR A 69 -5.03 17.85 4.16
CA THR A 69 -4.04 18.09 3.08
C THR A 69 -4.56 19.06 2.05
N ASP A 70 -5.81 18.91 1.61
CA ASP A 70 -6.42 19.81 0.63
C ASP A 70 -6.66 21.22 1.19
N ARG A 71 -6.79 21.35 2.51
CA ARG A 71 -7.02 22.63 3.21
C ARG A 71 -5.74 23.34 3.64
N TRP A 72 -4.78 22.61 4.21
CA TRP A 72 -3.58 23.16 4.83
C TRP A 72 -2.34 23.04 3.94
N GLY A 73 -2.42 22.22 2.88
CA GLY A 73 -1.29 21.95 2.00
C GLY A 73 -0.45 20.75 2.42
N ASP A 74 0.46 20.37 1.53
CA ASP A 74 1.20 19.10 1.65
C ASP A 74 2.24 19.15 2.77
N ARG A 75 3.02 20.24 2.83
CA ARG A 75 4.14 20.37 3.78
C ARG A 75 3.73 20.31 5.25
N PRO A 76 2.77 21.12 5.73
CA PRO A 76 2.36 21.08 7.13
C PRO A 76 1.76 19.72 7.51
N VAL A 77 0.97 19.10 6.64
CA VAL A 77 0.33 17.81 6.90
C VAL A 77 1.36 16.68 6.96
N LEU A 78 2.30 16.63 6.01
CA LEU A 78 3.39 15.65 6.04
C LEU A 78 4.26 15.78 7.30
N LEU A 79 4.63 17.02 7.67
CA LEU A 79 5.43 17.26 8.86
C LEU A 79 4.68 16.89 10.14
N THR A 80 3.44 17.32 10.28
CA THR A 80 2.61 16.97 11.45
C THR A 80 2.50 15.44 11.58
N GLY A 81 2.19 14.75 10.50
CA GLY A 81 2.03 13.31 10.54
C GLY A 81 3.33 12.56 10.83
N LEU A 82 4.44 12.88 10.16
CA LEU A 82 5.73 12.24 10.42
C LEU A 82 6.24 12.50 11.83
N LEU A 83 6.14 13.74 12.30
CA LEU A 83 6.61 14.11 13.65
C LEU A 83 5.75 13.47 14.74
N SER A 84 4.42 13.47 14.58
CA SER A 84 3.53 12.84 15.55
C SER A 84 3.63 11.32 15.53
N ALA A 85 3.81 10.68 14.35
CA ALA A 85 4.11 9.25 14.26
C ALA A 85 5.45 8.91 14.92
N ALA A 86 6.49 9.72 14.69
CA ALA A 86 7.78 9.55 15.36
C ALA A 86 7.64 9.68 16.88
N LEU A 87 6.86 10.65 17.37
CA LEU A 87 6.59 10.81 18.81
C LEU A 87 5.86 9.57 19.37
N SER A 88 4.83 9.06 18.69
CA SER A 88 4.13 7.82 19.08
C SER A 88 5.09 6.63 19.14
N LEU A 89 5.99 6.49 18.17
CA LEU A 89 7.01 5.45 18.14
C LEU A 89 8.04 5.61 19.27
N LEU A 90 8.46 6.84 19.58
CA LEU A 90 9.35 7.10 20.73
C LEU A 90 8.70 6.77 22.07
N MET A 91 7.40 7.06 22.20
CA MET A 91 6.63 6.62 23.38
C MET A 91 6.59 5.09 23.46
N LEU A 92 6.29 4.40 22.36
CA LEU A 92 6.37 2.94 22.32
C LEU A 92 7.78 2.42 22.69
N ALA A 93 8.83 3.07 22.23
CA ALA A 93 10.22 2.70 22.58
C ALA A 93 10.49 2.85 24.08
N ALA A 94 10.02 3.91 24.69
CA ALA A 94 10.12 4.14 26.14
C ALA A 94 9.33 3.10 26.95
N PHE A 95 8.07 2.83 26.56
CA PHE A 95 7.24 1.84 27.23
C PHE A 95 7.75 0.41 27.07
N ALA A 96 8.29 0.04 25.92
CA ALA A 96 8.85 -1.29 25.67
C ALA A 96 10.02 -1.62 26.60
N GLY A 97 10.76 -0.61 27.06
CA GLY A 97 11.88 -0.78 28.00
C GLY A 97 11.46 -0.88 29.48
N HIS A 98 10.27 -0.41 29.86
CA HIS A 98 9.86 -0.28 31.28
C HIS A 98 8.65 -1.10 31.67
N ALA A 99 7.61 -1.14 30.87
CA ALA A 99 6.36 -1.82 31.19
C ALA A 99 5.63 -2.27 29.93
N PRO A 100 6.11 -3.32 29.23
CA PRO A 100 5.49 -3.79 28.01
C PRO A 100 4.12 -4.43 28.31
N THR A 101 3.04 -3.81 27.88
CA THR A 101 1.68 -4.34 27.97
C THR A 101 1.05 -4.47 26.58
N ALA A 102 0.21 -5.50 26.38
CA ALA A 102 -0.52 -5.71 25.14
C ALA A 102 -1.39 -4.48 24.78
N LEU A 103 -2.06 -3.89 25.76
CA LEU A 103 -2.89 -2.70 25.57
C LEU A 103 -2.04 -1.49 25.14
N GLY A 104 -0.93 -1.22 25.83
CA GLY A 104 -0.03 -0.11 25.50
C GLY A 104 0.54 -0.24 24.09
N LEU A 105 0.93 -1.46 23.69
CA LEU A 105 1.36 -1.77 22.34
C LEU A 105 0.27 -1.47 21.31
N CYS A 106 -0.94 -1.99 21.52
CA CYS A 106 -2.09 -1.79 20.62
C CYS A 106 -2.45 -0.31 20.48
N LEU A 107 -2.52 0.42 21.58
CA LEU A 107 -2.84 1.86 21.57
C LEU A 107 -1.73 2.68 20.83
N GLY A 108 -0.46 2.37 21.08
CA GLY A 108 0.65 3.04 20.42
C GLY A 108 0.72 2.72 18.93
N LEU A 109 0.49 1.47 18.51
CA LEU A 109 0.43 1.09 17.10
C LEU A 109 -0.78 1.71 16.41
N PHE A 110 -1.95 1.73 17.04
CA PHE A 110 -3.12 2.44 16.52
C PHE A 110 -2.83 3.92 16.32
N ALA A 111 -2.29 4.58 17.34
CA ALA A 111 -1.91 6.00 17.26
C ALA A 111 -0.88 6.25 16.14
N THR A 112 0.14 5.38 16.02
CA THR A 112 1.11 5.46 14.93
C THR A 112 0.44 5.33 13.55
N GLY A 113 -0.53 4.42 13.41
CA GLY A 113 -1.32 4.26 12.19
C GLY A 113 -2.13 5.51 11.86
N VAL A 114 -2.89 6.02 12.85
CA VAL A 114 -3.71 7.25 12.71
C VAL A 114 -2.86 8.45 12.32
N LEU A 115 -1.74 8.65 12.97
CA LEU A 115 -0.90 9.83 12.79
C LEU A 115 -0.04 9.74 11.50
N GLY A 116 0.53 8.58 11.22
CA GLY A 116 1.43 8.38 10.08
C GLY A 116 0.74 8.27 8.73
N SER A 117 -0.56 7.94 8.68
CA SER A 117 -1.29 7.79 7.42
C SER A 117 -1.36 9.06 6.57
N SER A 118 -1.20 10.24 7.19
CA SER A 118 -1.12 11.53 6.50
C SER A 118 -0.13 11.53 5.32
N VAL A 119 0.92 10.71 5.43
CA VAL A 119 1.98 10.59 4.41
C VAL A 119 1.42 10.15 3.06
N ASN A 120 0.41 9.29 3.06
CA ASN A 120 -0.13 8.70 1.84
C ASN A 120 -0.83 9.73 0.95
N GLY A 121 -1.79 10.47 1.49
CA GLY A 121 -2.54 11.49 0.76
C GLY A 121 -1.67 12.69 0.37
N ALA A 122 -0.93 13.24 1.34
CA ALA A 122 -0.16 14.47 1.15
C ALA A 122 1.01 14.30 0.18
N SER A 123 1.79 13.20 0.25
CA SER A 123 2.86 12.96 -0.71
C SER A 123 2.34 12.74 -2.14
N GLY A 124 1.15 12.15 -2.29
CA GLY A 124 0.49 11.99 -3.58
C GLY A 124 0.03 13.32 -4.18
N ARG A 125 -0.61 14.20 -3.37
CA ARG A 125 -1.05 15.52 -3.82
C ARG A 125 0.15 16.41 -4.23
N ALA A 126 1.26 16.37 -3.49
CA ALA A 126 2.49 17.08 -3.85
C ALA A 126 2.95 16.73 -5.27
N ILE A 127 2.93 15.45 -5.65
CA ILE A 127 3.27 15.02 -7.01
C ILE A 127 2.30 15.61 -8.04
N MET A 128 0.99 15.59 -7.76
CA MET A 128 -0.02 16.12 -8.69
C MET A 128 0.14 17.62 -8.93
N LEU A 129 0.69 18.37 -7.99
CA LEU A 129 0.94 19.81 -8.11
C LEU A 129 2.24 20.13 -8.86
N TRP A 130 3.28 19.29 -8.70
CA TRP A 130 4.61 19.54 -9.27
C TRP A 130 4.86 18.91 -10.64
N PHE A 131 4.11 17.85 -11.00
CA PHE A 131 4.28 17.15 -12.28
C PHE A 131 3.17 17.48 -13.28
N GLN A 132 3.53 17.62 -14.54
CA GLN A 132 2.58 17.82 -15.64
C GLN A 132 1.75 16.55 -15.86
N GLU A 133 0.58 16.68 -16.45
CA GLU A 133 -0.37 15.57 -16.65
C GLU A 133 0.27 14.37 -17.36
N ARG A 134 1.13 14.62 -18.35
CA ARG A 134 1.85 13.59 -19.13
C ARG A 134 2.95 12.85 -18.36
N GLU A 135 3.28 13.29 -17.15
CA GLU A 135 4.35 12.71 -16.32
C GLU A 135 3.83 12.18 -14.98
N ARG A 136 2.56 12.41 -14.67
CA ARG A 136 1.95 12.05 -13.37
C ARG A 136 1.89 10.55 -13.14
N GLY A 137 1.66 9.76 -14.19
CA GLY A 137 1.63 8.30 -14.11
C GLY A 137 2.98 7.74 -13.68
N LEU A 138 4.06 8.17 -14.33
CA LEU A 138 5.42 7.76 -13.97
C LEU A 138 5.80 8.23 -12.55
N ALA A 139 5.57 9.51 -12.24
CA ALA A 139 5.91 10.07 -10.92
C ALA A 139 5.14 9.37 -9.79
N MET A 140 3.84 9.12 -9.99
CA MET A 140 3.03 8.38 -9.03
C MET A 140 3.46 6.91 -8.93
N SER A 141 3.87 6.29 -10.03
CA SER A 141 4.40 4.92 -10.04
C SER A 141 5.71 4.81 -9.27
N ILE A 142 6.63 5.78 -9.44
CA ILE A 142 7.87 5.87 -8.62
C ILE A 142 7.48 6.00 -7.14
N ARG A 143 6.54 6.90 -6.81
CA ARG A 143 6.08 7.04 -5.43
C ARG A 143 5.51 5.72 -4.87
N GLN A 144 4.75 4.98 -5.65
CA GLN A 144 4.14 3.73 -5.20
C GLN A 144 5.15 2.58 -5.01
N THR A 145 6.38 2.69 -5.53
CA THR A 145 7.45 1.74 -5.18
C THR A 145 7.95 1.93 -3.74
N ALA A 146 7.67 3.08 -3.11
CA ALA A 146 8.03 3.34 -1.73
C ALA A 146 7.42 2.32 -0.74
N VAL A 147 6.19 1.85 -1.01
CA VAL A 147 5.49 0.90 -0.13
C VAL A 147 6.23 -0.45 -0.07
N PRO A 148 6.45 -1.17 -1.19
CA PRO A 148 7.20 -2.43 -1.13
C PRO A 148 8.65 -2.24 -0.67
N SER A 149 9.29 -1.10 -0.99
CA SER A 149 10.65 -0.80 -0.52
C SER A 149 10.70 -0.61 1.00
N GLY A 150 9.72 0.11 1.58
CA GLY A 150 9.61 0.27 3.02
C GLY A 150 9.32 -1.06 3.72
N TYR A 151 8.43 -1.88 3.17
CA TYR A 151 8.14 -3.23 3.69
C TYR A 151 9.39 -4.11 3.70
N ALA A 152 10.14 -4.13 2.60
CA ALA A 152 11.39 -4.90 2.50
C ALA A 152 12.44 -4.41 3.52
N LEU A 153 12.64 -3.09 3.63
CA LEU A 153 13.55 -2.49 4.62
C LEU A 153 13.14 -2.89 6.03
N GLY A 154 11.85 -2.75 6.37
CA GLY A 154 11.32 -3.11 7.67
C GLY A 154 11.45 -4.60 7.98
N ALA A 155 11.17 -5.47 7.01
CA ALA A 155 11.27 -6.91 7.17
C ALA A 155 12.70 -7.42 7.38
N ILE A 156 13.71 -6.69 6.90
CA ILE A 156 15.12 -7.03 7.12
C ILE A 156 15.62 -6.43 8.44
N VAL A 157 15.38 -5.15 8.67
CA VAL A 157 16.03 -4.40 9.75
C VAL A 157 15.33 -4.63 11.10
N LEU A 158 14.00 -4.59 11.15
CA LEU A 158 13.28 -4.59 12.42
C LEU A 158 13.33 -5.94 13.15
N PRO A 159 13.27 -7.14 12.50
CA PRO A 159 13.48 -8.41 13.20
C PRO A 159 14.90 -8.55 13.77
N TRP A 160 15.91 -8.07 13.04
CA TRP A 160 17.29 -8.06 13.53
C TRP A 160 17.43 -7.18 14.79
N LEU A 161 16.85 -5.97 14.77
CA LEU A 161 16.83 -5.09 15.94
C LEU A 161 16.06 -5.70 17.11
N ALA A 162 14.91 -6.33 16.84
CA ALA A 162 14.08 -6.99 17.86
C ALA A 162 14.85 -8.11 18.56
N HIS A 163 15.56 -8.93 17.78
CA HIS A 163 16.37 -10.03 18.31
C HIS A 163 17.58 -9.54 19.13
N THR A 164 18.29 -8.51 18.64
CA THR A 164 19.57 -8.10 19.19
C THR A 164 19.44 -7.08 20.32
N TYR A 165 18.52 -6.11 20.17
CA TYR A 165 18.41 -4.94 21.06
C TYR A 165 17.00 -4.75 21.66
N GLY A 166 16.02 -5.62 21.30
CA GLY A 166 14.65 -5.56 21.79
C GLY A 166 13.78 -4.48 21.13
N PHE A 167 12.54 -4.39 21.57
CA PHE A 167 11.52 -3.54 20.93
C PHE A 167 11.73 -2.04 21.16
N SER A 168 12.42 -1.63 22.21
CA SER A 168 12.82 -0.23 22.39
C SER A 168 13.65 0.25 21.20
N ALA A 169 14.63 -0.54 20.76
CA ALA A 169 15.44 -0.23 19.58
C ALA A 169 14.66 -0.27 18.26
N VAL A 170 13.72 -1.21 18.11
CA VAL A 170 12.84 -1.31 16.94
C VAL A 170 12.05 -0.01 16.75
N PHE A 171 11.35 0.43 17.78
CA PHE A 171 10.52 1.64 17.70
C PHE A 171 11.36 2.91 17.63
N ALA A 172 12.51 2.99 18.32
CA ALA A 172 13.42 4.11 18.22
C ALA A 172 14.02 4.26 16.81
N ALA A 173 14.42 3.16 16.18
CA ALA A 173 14.95 3.18 14.81
C ALA A 173 13.89 3.61 13.79
N ALA A 174 12.66 3.12 13.94
CA ALA A 174 11.53 3.52 13.11
C ALA A 174 11.21 5.03 13.30
N ALA A 175 11.23 5.53 14.54
CA ALA A 175 11.06 6.95 14.82
C ALA A 175 12.17 7.80 14.21
N ALA A 176 13.44 7.37 14.33
CA ALA A 176 14.57 8.06 13.73
C ALA A 176 14.44 8.17 12.20
N LEU A 177 13.97 7.11 11.53
CA LEU A 177 13.72 7.14 10.09
C LEU A 177 12.62 8.16 9.73
N CYS A 178 11.52 8.21 10.50
CA CYS A 178 10.47 9.22 10.31
C CYS A 178 10.99 10.65 10.53
N LEU A 179 11.84 10.87 11.55
CA LEU A 179 12.46 12.18 11.82
C LEU A 179 13.41 12.60 10.70
N LEU A 180 14.25 11.70 10.20
CA LEU A 180 15.12 11.98 9.05
C LEU A 180 14.32 12.38 7.82
N CYS A 181 13.25 11.63 7.51
CA CYS A 181 12.39 11.95 6.38
C CYS A 181 11.60 13.26 6.60
N SER A 182 11.23 13.60 7.83
CA SER A 182 10.63 14.91 8.12
C SER A 182 11.57 16.07 7.80
N GLY A 183 12.89 15.91 8.01
CA GLY A 183 13.91 16.87 7.60
C GLY A 183 13.96 17.07 6.08
N LEU A 184 13.84 15.98 5.28
CA LEU A 184 13.74 16.08 3.82
C LEU A 184 12.46 16.80 3.38
N VAL A 185 11.33 16.49 4.01
CA VAL A 185 10.04 17.16 3.76
C VAL A 185 10.15 18.65 4.09
N TRP A 186 10.70 19.00 5.24
CA TRP A 186 10.93 20.38 5.64
C TRP A 186 11.76 21.15 4.60
N ARG A 187 12.80 20.53 4.08
CA ARG A 187 13.79 21.16 3.19
C ARG A 187 13.30 21.28 1.75
N TRP A 188 12.49 20.34 1.24
CA TRP A 188 12.21 20.21 -0.19
C TRP A 188 10.73 20.34 -0.57
N ILE A 189 9.77 20.12 0.35
CA ILE A 189 8.36 20.23 -0.01
C ILE A 189 7.87 21.65 0.22
N HIS A 190 7.42 22.29 -0.86
CA HIS A 190 6.74 23.57 -0.86
C HIS A 190 5.58 23.51 -1.85
N GLU A 191 4.54 24.29 -1.63
CA GLU A 191 3.48 24.45 -2.63
C GLU A 191 3.99 25.37 -3.75
N PRO A 192 3.82 24.98 -5.05
CA PRO A 192 4.20 25.82 -6.17
C PRO A 192 3.29 27.05 -6.23
N GLU A 193 3.87 28.23 -6.55
CA GLU A 193 3.14 29.51 -6.64
C GLU A 193 1.94 29.45 -7.60
N ILE A 194 2.05 28.65 -8.67
CA ILE A 194 0.98 28.46 -9.67
C ILE A 194 -0.26 27.77 -9.07
N ALA A 195 -0.09 26.95 -8.03
CA ALA A 195 -1.21 26.28 -7.36
C ALA A 195 -2.04 27.26 -6.53
N GLN A 196 -1.43 28.36 -6.07
CA GLN A 196 -2.08 29.41 -5.29
C GLN A 196 -2.91 30.36 -6.17
N ALA A 197 -2.62 30.47 -7.45
CA ALA A 197 -3.15 31.50 -8.35
C ALA A 197 -4.39 31.10 -9.17
N LYS A 198 -4.80 29.84 -9.21
CA LYS A 198 -5.97 29.40 -10.02
C LYS A 198 -7.19 29.14 -9.16
N PRO A 199 -8.27 29.96 -9.28
CA PRO A 199 -9.57 29.55 -8.78
C PRO A 199 -10.00 28.27 -9.51
N ALA A 200 -10.41 27.24 -8.77
CA ALA A 200 -10.86 25.97 -9.33
C ALA A 200 -12.07 26.19 -10.22
N LEU A 201 -11.93 25.95 -11.53
CA LEU A 201 -12.99 26.11 -12.55
C LEU A 201 -14.20 25.19 -12.35
N LYS A 202 -14.05 24.10 -11.62
CA LYS A 202 -15.14 23.28 -11.06
C LYS A 202 -14.68 22.72 -9.71
N ARG A 203 -15.40 23.04 -8.64
CA ARG A 203 -15.17 22.43 -7.33
C ARG A 203 -15.78 21.03 -7.30
N VAL A 204 -15.07 20.05 -7.81
CA VAL A 204 -15.41 18.64 -7.55
C VAL A 204 -15.22 18.40 -6.04
N ILE A 205 -16.25 17.88 -5.38
CA ILE A 205 -16.16 17.41 -4.00
C ILE A 205 -15.97 15.89 -4.08
N PRO A 206 -14.75 15.34 -3.88
CA PRO A 206 -14.46 13.93 -4.13
C PRO A 206 -15.41 12.98 -3.40
N LEU A 207 -15.78 13.32 -2.15
CA LEU A 207 -16.71 12.54 -1.33
C LEU A 207 -18.15 12.47 -1.90
N ARG A 208 -18.52 13.34 -2.84
CA ARG A 208 -19.85 13.38 -3.48
C ARG A 208 -19.82 12.98 -4.94
N ASP A 209 -18.63 12.73 -5.50
CA ASP A 209 -18.49 12.39 -6.93
C ASP A 209 -18.53 10.87 -7.11
N LEU A 210 -19.52 10.41 -7.89
CA LEU A 210 -19.73 8.99 -8.18
C LEU A 210 -18.56 8.39 -8.98
N ASN A 211 -17.89 9.15 -9.85
CA ASN A 211 -16.76 8.65 -10.62
C ASN A 211 -15.53 8.45 -9.73
N VAL A 212 -15.34 9.34 -8.75
CA VAL A 212 -14.31 9.16 -7.72
C VAL A 212 -14.59 7.90 -6.90
N TRP A 213 -15.84 7.70 -6.44
CA TRP A 213 -16.21 6.50 -5.69
C TRP A 213 -16.08 5.21 -6.51
N ARG A 214 -16.40 5.23 -7.79
CA ARG A 214 -16.19 4.07 -8.69
C ARG A 214 -14.71 3.71 -8.77
N ALA A 215 -13.83 4.71 -8.94
CA ALA A 215 -12.39 4.48 -8.96
C ALA A 215 -11.86 3.99 -7.60
N VAL A 216 -12.33 4.55 -6.48
CA VAL A 216 -12.01 4.09 -5.12
C VAL A 216 -12.41 2.63 -4.91
N LEU A 217 -13.63 2.26 -5.26
CA LEU A 217 -14.11 0.88 -5.13
C LEU A 217 -13.32 -0.09 -6.03
N ALA A 218 -12.99 0.33 -7.26
CA ALA A 218 -12.15 -0.48 -8.16
C ALA A 218 -10.75 -0.71 -7.58
N ILE A 219 -10.12 0.34 -7.02
CA ILE A 219 -8.83 0.25 -6.32
C ILE A 219 -8.95 -0.71 -5.13
N SER A 220 -9.96 -0.54 -4.28
CA SER A 220 -10.17 -1.37 -3.09
C SER A 220 -10.34 -2.85 -3.45
N LEU A 221 -11.12 -3.13 -4.49
CA LEU A 221 -11.35 -4.49 -4.99
C LEU A 221 -10.10 -5.12 -5.62
N LEU A 222 -9.22 -4.35 -6.27
CA LEU A 222 -7.94 -4.87 -6.77
C LEU A 222 -6.90 -5.05 -5.66
N CYS A 223 -6.98 -4.28 -4.58
CA CYS A 223 -6.14 -4.48 -3.41
C CYS A 223 -6.45 -5.80 -2.69
N ALA A 224 -7.70 -6.25 -2.65
CA ALA A 224 -8.08 -7.49 -1.97
C ALA A 224 -7.34 -8.74 -2.49
N PRO A 225 -7.33 -9.07 -3.79
CA PRO A 225 -6.56 -10.20 -4.31
C PRO A 225 -5.05 -10.03 -4.14
N GLN A 226 -4.53 -8.80 -4.23
CA GLN A 226 -3.12 -8.52 -3.99
C GLN A 226 -2.72 -8.81 -2.55
N PHE A 227 -3.46 -8.32 -1.56
CA PHE A 227 -3.17 -8.58 -0.15
C PHE A 227 -3.39 -10.05 0.21
N THR A 228 -4.43 -10.70 -0.34
CA THR A 228 -4.63 -12.14 -0.21
C THR A 228 -3.41 -12.91 -0.70
N LEU A 229 -2.90 -12.58 -1.88
CA LEU A 229 -1.72 -13.22 -2.44
C LEU A 229 -0.50 -13.00 -1.55
N VAL A 230 -0.20 -11.77 -1.16
CA VAL A 230 0.98 -11.47 -0.32
C VAL A 230 0.92 -12.20 1.02
N THR A 231 -0.27 -12.33 1.61
CA THR A 231 -0.45 -12.98 2.92
C THR A 231 -0.42 -14.49 2.82
N TYR A 232 -1.03 -15.07 1.78
CA TYR A 232 -1.29 -16.52 1.72
C TYR A 232 -0.41 -17.28 0.71
N ALA A 233 0.39 -16.61 -0.13
CA ALA A 233 1.20 -17.32 -1.13
C ALA A 233 2.16 -18.35 -0.51
N VAL A 234 2.83 -17.98 0.59
CA VAL A 234 3.76 -18.89 1.26
C VAL A 234 3.02 -20.07 1.88
N VAL A 235 1.89 -19.84 2.53
CA VAL A 235 1.04 -20.89 3.12
C VAL A 235 0.46 -21.78 2.02
N PHE A 236 -0.03 -21.22 0.93
CA PHE A 236 -0.53 -21.98 -0.23
C PHE A 236 0.53 -22.92 -0.81
N PHE A 237 1.74 -22.42 -1.01
CA PHE A 237 2.81 -23.24 -1.56
C PHE A 237 3.33 -24.28 -0.59
N HIS A 238 3.45 -23.93 0.70
CA HIS A 238 3.93 -24.88 1.71
C HIS A 238 2.88 -25.97 2.03
N ASP A 239 1.69 -25.56 2.42
CA ASP A 239 0.67 -26.48 2.93
C ASP A 239 -0.16 -27.11 1.82
N GLY A 240 -0.40 -26.39 0.71
CA GLY A 240 -1.20 -26.87 -0.41
C GLY A 240 -0.37 -27.62 -1.44
N VAL A 241 0.75 -27.05 -1.87
CA VAL A 241 1.57 -27.58 -2.98
C VAL A 241 2.72 -28.48 -2.51
N GLY A 242 3.15 -28.35 -1.24
CA GLY A 242 4.27 -29.10 -0.66
C GLY A 242 5.65 -28.54 -0.97
N LEU A 243 5.74 -27.26 -1.33
CA LEU A 243 7.03 -26.59 -1.58
C LEU A 243 7.71 -26.16 -0.27
N SER A 244 9.03 -26.05 -0.30
CA SER A 244 9.76 -25.47 0.83
C SER A 244 9.39 -24.00 1.04
N VAL A 245 9.44 -23.52 2.30
CA VAL A 245 9.22 -22.11 2.64
C VAL A 245 10.20 -21.20 1.87
N ALA A 246 11.44 -21.65 1.68
CA ALA A 246 12.44 -20.90 0.90
C ALA A 246 12.01 -20.70 -0.55
N THR A 247 11.52 -21.77 -1.22
CA THR A 247 11.02 -21.69 -2.60
C THR A 247 9.78 -20.79 -2.68
N ALA A 248 8.84 -20.92 -1.74
CA ALA A 248 7.64 -20.09 -1.67
C ALA A 248 7.98 -18.61 -1.48
N SER A 249 8.94 -18.30 -0.62
CA SER A 249 9.43 -16.94 -0.39
C SER A 249 10.14 -16.37 -1.63
N LEU A 250 10.89 -17.20 -2.36
CA LEU A 250 11.52 -16.78 -3.63
C LEU A 250 10.46 -16.40 -4.67
N VAL A 251 9.39 -17.18 -4.80
CA VAL A 251 8.28 -16.87 -5.72
C VAL A 251 7.66 -15.51 -5.35
N LEU A 252 7.42 -15.27 -4.06
CA LEU A 252 6.89 -13.98 -3.60
C LEU A 252 7.87 -12.83 -3.90
N ALA A 253 9.17 -13.03 -3.73
CA ALA A 253 10.19 -12.03 -4.07
C ALA A 253 10.20 -11.71 -5.57
N VAL A 254 10.06 -12.70 -6.43
CA VAL A 254 9.95 -12.53 -7.90
C VAL A 254 8.69 -11.71 -8.25
N ILE A 255 7.55 -11.99 -7.61
CA ILE A 255 6.31 -11.21 -7.77
C ILE A 255 6.54 -9.75 -7.40
N GLN A 256 7.19 -9.48 -6.27
CA GLN A 256 7.45 -8.11 -5.81
C GLN A 256 8.42 -7.37 -6.74
N ALA A 257 9.46 -8.03 -7.24
CA ALA A 257 10.36 -7.47 -8.23
C ALA A 257 9.61 -7.13 -9.54
N GLY A 258 8.78 -8.07 -10.03
CA GLY A 258 7.91 -7.85 -11.19
C GLY A 258 6.93 -6.70 -10.98
N ALA A 259 6.37 -6.56 -9.78
CA ALA A 259 5.50 -5.46 -9.41
C ALA A 259 6.22 -4.09 -9.49
N ILE A 260 7.45 -3.99 -9.00
CA ILE A 260 8.25 -2.74 -9.05
C ILE A 260 8.50 -2.35 -10.51
N VAL A 261 9.05 -3.27 -11.30
CA VAL A 261 9.36 -3.04 -12.72
C VAL A 261 8.08 -2.70 -13.49
N GLY A 262 7.02 -3.48 -13.28
CA GLY A 262 5.75 -3.29 -13.96
C GLY A 262 5.06 -1.97 -13.61
N ARG A 263 5.16 -1.48 -12.35
CA ARG A 263 4.65 -0.16 -11.94
C ARG A 263 5.35 0.97 -12.69
N LEU A 264 6.68 0.92 -12.78
CA LEU A 264 7.46 1.94 -13.50
C LEU A 264 7.12 1.95 -14.99
N TRP A 265 7.08 0.75 -15.60
CA TRP A 265 6.71 0.58 -17.00
C TRP A 265 5.29 1.08 -17.29
N SER A 266 4.31 0.68 -16.50
CA SER A 266 2.90 1.05 -16.70
C SER A 266 2.66 2.54 -16.59
N GLY A 267 3.31 3.21 -15.62
CA GLY A 267 3.24 4.66 -15.47
C GLY A 267 3.77 5.40 -16.67
N HIS A 268 4.97 5.03 -17.13
CA HIS A 268 5.59 5.62 -18.32
C HIS A 268 4.77 5.35 -19.58
N TRP A 269 4.36 4.10 -19.79
CA TRP A 269 3.60 3.69 -20.99
C TRP A 269 2.23 4.38 -21.09
N THR A 270 1.51 4.53 -19.99
CA THR A 270 0.20 5.19 -19.97
C THR A 270 0.31 6.71 -20.12
N ASP A 271 1.39 7.33 -19.62
CA ASP A 271 1.64 8.74 -19.80
C ASP A 271 1.91 9.10 -21.27
N GLN A 272 2.66 8.24 -21.99
CA GLN A 272 2.91 8.44 -23.41
C GLN A 272 1.65 8.28 -24.28
N ARG A 273 0.72 7.39 -23.90
CA ARG A 273 -0.46 7.04 -24.68
C ARG A 273 -1.75 7.71 -24.24
N ASN A 274 -1.72 8.38 -23.09
CA ASN A 274 -2.88 9.03 -22.47
C ASN A 274 -4.11 8.10 -22.36
N ASN A 275 -3.88 6.83 -21.99
CA ASN A 275 -4.89 5.76 -22.01
C ASN A 275 -5.06 5.07 -20.66
N ARG A 276 -4.87 5.79 -19.54
CA ARG A 276 -4.93 5.25 -18.17
C ARG A 276 -6.20 4.43 -17.89
N PRO A 277 -7.44 4.89 -18.21
CA PRO A 277 -8.64 4.11 -17.94
C PRO A 277 -8.68 2.78 -18.69
N THR A 278 -8.26 2.77 -19.96
CA THR A 278 -8.19 1.56 -20.79
C THR A 278 -7.16 0.57 -20.22
N PHE A 279 -5.99 1.06 -19.80
CA PHE A 279 -4.96 0.25 -19.17
C PHE A 279 -5.46 -0.39 -17.86
N LEU A 280 -6.11 0.40 -17.00
CA LEU A 280 -6.64 -0.08 -15.71
C LEU A 280 -7.69 -1.18 -15.90
N LYS A 281 -8.61 -0.98 -16.85
CA LYS A 281 -9.61 -2.00 -17.19
C LYS A 281 -8.97 -3.27 -17.74
N ALA A 282 -8.02 -3.15 -18.67
CA ALA A 282 -7.30 -4.30 -19.23
C ALA A 282 -6.50 -5.05 -18.14
N CYS A 283 -5.78 -4.31 -17.28
CA CYS A 283 -5.02 -4.88 -16.19
C CYS A 283 -5.90 -5.67 -15.22
N ALA A 284 -7.09 -5.12 -14.86
CA ALA A 284 -8.06 -5.81 -14.00
C ALA A 284 -8.62 -7.08 -14.67
N LEU A 285 -8.94 -7.05 -15.98
CA LEU A 285 -9.40 -8.21 -16.73
C LEU A 285 -8.33 -9.31 -16.82
N PHE A 286 -7.08 -8.95 -17.12
CA PHE A 286 -5.99 -9.93 -17.15
C PHE A 286 -5.68 -10.49 -15.76
N SER A 287 -5.79 -9.68 -14.70
CA SER A 287 -5.69 -10.18 -13.32
C SER A 287 -6.81 -11.16 -13.00
N ALA A 288 -8.07 -10.86 -13.39
CA ALA A 288 -9.20 -11.75 -13.20
C ALA A 288 -8.99 -13.09 -13.93
N ALA A 289 -8.55 -13.06 -15.19
CA ALA A 289 -8.25 -14.26 -15.97
C ALA A 289 -7.12 -15.10 -15.35
N ALA A 290 -6.06 -14.45 -14.85
CA ALA A 290 -4.94 -15.14 -14.23
C ALA A 290 -5.34 -15.79 -12.89
N PHE A 291 -6.13 -15.11 -12.04
CA PHE A 291 -6.67 -15.70 -10.81
C PHE A 291 -7.70 -16.81 -11.07
N LEU A 292 -8.51 -16.68 -12.12
CA LEU A 292 -9.41 -17.77 -12.56
C LEU A 292 -8.60 -18.98 -13.03
N GLY A 293 -7.54 -18.78 -13.81
CA GLY A 293 -6.62 -19.85 -14.20
C GLY A 293 -5.96 -20.51 -12.99
N LEU A 294 -5.55 -19.73 -11.98
CA LEU A 294 -5.00 -20.24 -10.72
C LEU A 294 -6.04 -21.04 -9.94
N SER A 295 -7.30 -20.57 -9.88
CA SER A 295 -8.42 -21.27 -9.26
C SER A 295 -8.66 -22.63 -9.90
N ILE A 296 -8.77 -22.67 -11.24
CA ILE A 296 -8.97 -23.92 -12.00
C ILE A 296 -7.77 -24.86 -11.79
N ALA A 297 -6.55 -24.37 -11.94
CA ALA A 297 -5.34 -25.18 -11.76
C ALA A 297 -5.26 -25.77 -10.35
N SER A 298 -5.59 -24.98 -9.33
CA SER A 298 -5.61 -25.45 -7.92
C SER A 298 -6.72 -26.47 -7.64
N GLY A 299 -7.80 -26.49 -8.42
CA GLY A 299 -8.90 -27.45 -8.29
C GLY A 299 -8.71 -28.74 -9.09
N VAL A 300 -7.96 -28.66 -10.19
CA VAL A 300 -7.78 -29.80 -11.12
C VAL A 300 -6.48 -30.56 -10.91
N LEU A 301 -5.39 -29.84 -10.56
CA LEU A 301 -4.11 -30.48 -10.36
C LEU A 301 -4.08 -31.26 -9.05
N PRO A 302 -3.60 -32.51 -9.05
CA PRO A 302 -3.34 -33.25 -7.81
C PRO A 302 -2.31 -32.47 -6.97
N MET A 303 -2.59 -32.25 -5.70
CA MET A 303 -1.69 -31.58 -4.77
C MET A 303 -1.38 -32.48 -3.57
N PRO A 304 -0.09 -32.69 -3.21
CA PRO A 304 1.11 -32.25 -3.94
C PRO A 304 1.43 -33.10 -5.18
N SER A 305 1.95 -32.48 -6.24
CA SER A 305 2.47 -33.16 -7.42
C SER A 305 3.60 -32.39 -8.10
N ALA A 306 4.45 -33.08 -8.87
CA ALA A 306 5.54 -32.45 -9.63
C ALA A 306 5.01 -31.37 -10.61
N LEU A 307 3.86 -31.64 -11.25
CA LEU A 307 3.24 -30.72 -12.19
C LEU A 307 2.71 -29.46 -11.44
N ALA A 308 2.03 -29.63 -10.32
CA ALA A 308 1.56 -28.52 -9.49
C ALA A 308 2.71 -27.65 -8.98
N SER A 309 3.84 -28.28 -8.61
CA SER A 309 5.04 -27.59 -8.11
C SER A 309 5.73 -26.69 -9.16
N VAL A 310 5.43 -26.88 -10.45
CA VAL A 310 5.95 -26.03 -11.54
C VAL A 310 4.87 -25.04 -12.02
N VAL A 311 3.66 -25.54 -12.29
CA VAL A 311 2.60 -24.73 -12.92
C VAL A 311 2.09 -23.64 -11.99
N LEU A 312 1.78 -23.98 -10.72
CA LEU A 312 1.16 -23.03 -9.79
C LEU A 312 2.06 -21.83 -9.45
N PRO A 313 3.39 -21.98 -9.21
CA PRO A 313 4.27 -20.83 -9.05
C PRO A 313 4.30 -19.90 -10.25
N VAL A 314 4.35 -20.44 -11.48
CA VAL A 314 4.37 -19.63 -12.70
C VAL A 314 3.07 -18.84 -12.84
N VAL A 315 1.91 -19.49 -12.66
CA VAL A 315 0.60 -18.82 -12.74
C VAL A 315 0.47 -17.77 -11.65
N LEU A 316 0.94 -18.05 -10.43
CA LEU A 316 0.88 -17.09 -9.33
C LEU A 316 1.82 -15.89 -9.56
N ILE A 317 3.00 -16.08 -10.15
CA ILE A 317 3.90 -14.99 -10.53
C ILE A 317 3.21 -14.06 -11.53
N VAL A 318 2.55 -14.62 -12.54
CA VAL A 318 1.81 -13.84 -13.53
C VAL A 318 0.65 -13.09 -12.87
N ALA A 319 -0.19 -13.78 -12.11
CA ALA A 319 -1.33 -13.17 -11.42
C ALA A 319 -0.91 -12.07 -10.44
N GLY A 320 0.12 -12.32 -9.63
CA GLY A 320 0.64 -11.40 -8.63
C GLY A 320 1.30 -10.17 -9.25
N THR A 321 2.02 -10.33 -10.35
CA THR A 321 2.59 -9.21 -11.10
C THR A 321 1.47 -8.35 -11.70
N LEU A 322 0.53 -8.96 -12.42
CA LEU A 322 -0.59 -8.25 -13.05
C LEU A 322 -1.44 -7.45 -12.03
N VAL A 323 -1.78 -8.08 -10.89
CA VAL A 323 -2.58 -7.43 -9.84
C VAL A 323 -1.80 -6.35 -9.07
N SER A 324 -0.53 -6.15 -9.36
CA SER A 324 0.34 -5.19 -8.65
C SER A 324 0.82 -4.02 -9.50
N ILE A 325 0.72 -4.08 -10.84
CA ILE A 325 1.32 -3.06 -11.73
C ILE A 325 0.48 -1.79 -11.91
N TRP A 326 -0.77 -1.79 -11.53
CA TRP A 326 -1.74 -0.73 -11.79
C TRP A 326 -1.69 0.45 -10.82
N HIS A 327 -1.04 0.30 -9.65
CA HIS A 327 -1.14 1.26 -8.53
C HIS A 327 -0.84 2.71 -8.92
N GLY A 328 0.31 2.97 -9.53
CA GLY A 328 0.70 4.34 -9.89
C GLY A 328 -0.29 4.97 -10.86
N VAL A 329 -0.73 4.20 -11.84
CA VAL A 329 -1.69 4.64 -12.87
C VAL A 329 -3.06 4.93 -12.26
N ALA A 330 -3.56 4.05 -11.37
CA ALA A 330 -4.87 4.22 -10.74
C ALA A 330 -4.91 5.42 -9.80
N TYR A 331 -3.88 5.62 -8.99
CA TYR A 331 -3.81 6.78 -8.11
C TYR A 331 -3.61 8.09 -8.89
N ALA A 332 -2.87 8.07 -10.00
CA ALA A 332 -2.77 9.22 -10.89
C ALA A 332 -4.13 9.54 -11.55
N GLU A 333 -4.88 8.52 -12.00
CA GLU A 333 -6.22 8.71 -12.55
C GLU A 333 -7.21 9.22 -11.50
N LEU A 334 -7.24 8.60 -10.31
CA LEU A 334 -8.08 9.00 -9.19
C LEU A 334 -7.85 10.47 -8.80
N ALA A 335 -6.58 10.88 -8.71
CA ALA A 335 -6.21 12.25 -8.41
C ALA A 335 -6.57 13.23 -9.55
N THR A 336 -6.50 12.78 -10.80
CA THR A 336 -6.91 13.57 -11.97
C THR A 336 -8.42 13.79 -12.00
N LEU A 337 -9.22 12.78 -11.67
CA LEU A 337 -10.69 12.90 -11.56
C LEU A 337 -11.11 13.95 -10.52
N ALA A 338 -10.44 14.01 -9.38
CA ALA A 338 -10.72 14.98 -8.32
C ALA A 338 -10.14 16.39 -8.62
N GLY A 339 -9.17 16.48 -9.52
CA GLY A 339 -8.39 17.67 -9.78
C GLY A 339 -7.28 17.90 -8.75
N ALA A 340 -6.19 18.58 -9.16
CA ALA A 340 -4.97 18.71 -8.37
C ALA A 340 -5.19 19.31 -6.96
N GLN A 341 -6.13 20.24 -6.82
CA GLN A 341 -6.47 20.90 -5.54
C GLN A 341 -7.17 19.99 -4.52
N ARG A 342 -7.82 18.92 -4.97
CA ARG A 342 -8.59 17.97 -4.15
C ARG A 342 -8.06 16.54 -4.25
N SER A 343 -6.88 16.39 -4.83
CA SER A 343 -6.25 15.08 -5.01
C SER A 343 -5.85 14.43 -3.69
N GLY A 344 -5.57 15.19 -2.65
CA GLY A 344 -5.28 14.66 -1.32
C GLY A 344 -6.45 13.86 -0.76
N THR A 345 -7.66 14.43 -0.77
CA THR A 345 -8.88 13.71 -0.35
C THR A 345 -9.15 12.48 -1.21
N ALA A 346 -9.04 12.57 -2.54
CA ALA A 346 -9.33 11.45 -3.41
C ALA A 346 -8.33 10.29 -3.22
N ILE A 347 -7.04 10.59 -3.13
CA ILE A 347 -5.99 9.59 -2.86
C ILE A 347 -6.25 8.92 -1.50
N ALA A 348 -6.59 9.71 -0.48
CA ALA A 348 -6.90 9.21 0.85
C ALA A 348 -8.13 8.27 0.86
N MET A 349 -9.18 8.57 0.09
CA MET A 349 -10.33 7.66 -0.10
C MET A 349 -9.88 6.32 -0.69
N GLY A 350 -9.02 6.34 -1.72
CA GLY A 350 -8.44 5.12 -2.30
C GLY A 350 -7.63 4.32 -1.30
N ASN A 351 -6.82 4.99 -0.47
CA ASN A 351 -6.02 4.35 0.57
C ASN A 351 -6.89 3.78 1.70
N SER A 352 -7.94 4.50 2.16
CA SER A 352 -8.89 3.96 3.15
C SER A 352 -9.46 2.62 2.70
N GLY A 353 -9.90 2.53 1.43
CA GLY A 353 -10.41 1.30 0.85
C GLY A 353 -9.32 0.20 0.74
N ALA A 354 -8.11 0.57 0.34
CA ALA A 354 -6.99 -0.37 0.26
C ALA A 354 -6.61 -0.94 1.64
N PHE A 355 -6.46 -0.11 2.66
CA PHE A 355 -6.12 -0.56 4.02
C PHE A 355 -7.26 -1.30 4.72
N LEU A 356 -8.52 -0.97 4.40
CA LEU A 356 -9.65 -1.79 4.81
C LEU A 356 -9.58 -3.19 4.15
N GLY A 357 -9.21 -3.26 2.87
CA GLY A 357 -8.94 -4.51 2.17
C GLY A 357 -7.80 -5.32 2.83
N LEU A 358 -6.73 -4.66 3.25
CA LEU A 358 -5.61 -5.30 3.98
C LEU A 358 -6.09 -5.94 5.29
N PHE A 359 -7.00 -5.28 6.01
CA PHE A 359 -7.59 -5.81 7.25
C PHE A 359 -8.56 -6.97 7.00
N LEU A 360 -9.43 -6.85 6.00
CA LEU A 360 -10.49 -7.81 5.73
C LEU A 360 -10.01 -9.05 4.95
N ALA A 361 -9.04 -8.89 4.04
CA ALA A 361 -8.60 -9.97 3.16
C ALA A 361 -8.13 -11.22 3.92
N PRO A 362 -7.32 -11.15 4.99
CA PRO A 362 -6.94 -12.33 5.76
C PRO A 362 -8.11 -13.04 6.42
N LEU A 363 -9.10 -12.31 6.92
CA LEU A 363 -10.29 -12.86 7.58
C LEU A 363 -11.16 -13.65 6.59
N VAL A 364 -11.41 -13.06 5.42
CA VAL A 364 -12.18 -13.71 4.35
C VAL A 364 -11.41 -14.89 3.79
N ALA A 365 -10.10 -14.74 3.56
CA ALA A 365 -9.26 -15.77 2.98
C ALA A 365 -9.18 -17.02 3.89
N SER A 366 -8.98 -16.85 5.20
CA SER A 366 -8.94 -17.99 6.14
C SER A 366 -10.24 -18.79 6.13
N THR A 367 -11.39 -18.12 6.12
CA THR A 367 -12.71 -18.75 6.04
C THR A 367 -12.90 -19.46 4.69
N ALA A 368 -12.53 -18.81 3.59
CA ALA A 368 -12.66 -19.40 2.26
C ALA A 368 -11.82 -20.68 2.10
N VAL A 369 -10.57 -20.64 2.57
CA VAL A 369 -9.67 -21.82 2.48
C VAL A 369 -10.16 -22.95 3.36
N SER A 370 -10.59 -22.67 4.59
CA SER A 370 -11.04 -23.71 5.52
C SER A 370 -12.35 -24.39 5.11
N GLN A 371 -13.26 -23.66 4.49
CA GLN A 371 -14.57 -24.18 4.09
C GLN A 371 -14.61 -24.74 2.66
N TRP A 372 -13.91 -24.11 1.73
CA TRP A 372 -14.04 -24.40 0.28
C TRP A 372 -12.71 -24.65 -0.41
N GLY A 373 -11.59 -24.53 0.30
CA GLY A 373 -10.25 -24.80 -0.21
C GLY A 373 -9.63 -23.67 -1.06
N TRP A 374 -8.41 -23.92 -1.54
CA TRP A 374 -7.60 -22.92 -2.25
C TRP A 374 -8.21 -22.45 -3.57
N GLY A 375 -8.86 -23.35 -4.32
CA GLY A 375 -9.51 -22.98 -5.58
C GLY A 375 -10.56 -21.90 -5.40
N ALA A 376 -11.38 -22.01 -4.33
CA ALA A 376 -12.41 -21.01 -4.02
C ALA A 376 -11.81 -19.65 -3.60
N LEU A 377 -10.70 -19.66 -2.87
CA LEU A 377 -10.00 -18.43 -2.54
C LEU A 377 -9.55 -17.67 -3.79
N TRP A 378 -8.94 -18.37 -4.74
CA TRP A 378 -8.48 -17.76 -5.99
C TRP A 378 -9.63 -17.37 -6.92
N ALA A 379 -10.76 -18.10 -6.89
CA ALA A 379 -12.00 -17.70 -7.58
C ALA A 379 -12.55 -16.38 -7.03
N LEU A 380 -12.55 -16.20 -5.71
CA LEU A 380 -12.97 -14.96 -5.07
C LEU A 380 -12.06 -13.79 -5.49
N CYS A 381 -10.74 -14.02 -5.56
CA CYS A 381 -9.80 -13.03 -6.09
C CYS A 381 -10.10 -12.65 -7.56
N ALA A 382 -10.45 -13.64 -8.39
CA ALA A 382 -10.85 -13.40 -9.78
C ALA A 382 -12.12 -12.56 -9.87
N VAL A 383 -13.13 -12.85 -9.04
CA VAL A 383 -14.39 -12.07 -8.98
C VAL A 383 -14.10 -10.63 -8.55
N CYS A 384 -13.29 -10.39 -7.53
CA CYS A 384 -12.91 -9.05 -7.11
C CYS A 384 -12.25 -8.25 -8.25
N ALA A 385 -11.31 -8.87 -8.98
CA ALA A 385 -10.65 -8.24 -10.11
C ALA A 385 -11.60 -7.98 -11.29
N LEU A 386 -12.55 -8.91 -11.57
CA LEU A 386 -13.57 -8.73 -12.60
C LEU A 386 -14.53 -7.57 -12.27
N VAL A 387 -15.01 -7.50 -11.04
CA VAL A 387 -15.87 -6.39 -10.61
C VAL A 387 -15.12 -5.06 -10.68
N ALA A 388 -13.84 -5.03 -10.30
CA ALA A 388 -13.01 -3.84 -10.46
C ALA A 388 -12.91 -3.40 -11.93
N ALA A 389 -12.76 -4.35 -12.87
CA ALA A 389 -12.74 -4.03 -14.30
C ALA A 389 -14.05 -3.40 -14.82
N LEU A 390 -15.19 -3.79 -14.24
CA LEU A 390 -16.49 -3.20 -14.57
C LEU A 390 -16.67 -1.79 -14.01
N LEU A 391 -16.00 -1.48 -12.89
CA LEU A 391 -16.03 -0.17 -12.27
C LEU A 391 -15.11 0.85 -12.96
N PHE A 392 -14.00 0.41 -13.57
CA PHE A 392 -13.17 1.28 -14.39
C PHE A 392 -13.88 1.62 -15.70
N THR A 393 -14.50 2.78 -15.75
CA THR A 393 -15.19 3.27 -16.96
C THR A 393 -14.19 3.95 -17.88
N VAL A 394 -14.19 3.53 -19.16
CA VAL A 394 -13.50 4.26 -20.22
C VAL A 394 -14.37 5.47 -20.55
N GLN A 395 -14.02 6.65 -20.05
CA GLN A 395 -14.63 7.88 -20.51
C GLN A 395 -13.98 8.23 -21.85
N ASN A 396 -14.77 8.37 -22.90
CA ASN A 396 -14.33 9.04 -24.12
C ASN A 396 -14.10 10.51 -23.77
N ARG A 397 -12.82 10.87 -23.53
CA ARG A 397 -12.36 12.25 -23.36
C ARG A 397 -12.00 12.86 -24.68
#